data_5978f2ca7124794db751bd6d73d9b8a6
#
_entry.id   5978f2ca7124794db751bd6d73d9b8a6
#
_cell.length_a   1.000
_cell.length_b   1.000
_cell.length_c   1.000
_cell.angle_alpha   90.00
_cell.angle_beta   90.00
_cell.angle_gamma   90.00
#
_symmetry.space_group_name_H-M   'P 1'
#
loop_
_entity.id
_entity.type
_entity.pdbx_description
1 polymer ?
#
loop_
_entity_poly.entity_id
_entity_poly.type
_entity_poly.pdbx_seq_one_letter_code
_entity_poly.pdbx_strand_id
1 'polypeptide(L)'
;FISELLDNLSGYEDNMLYDDISKTDGPIVDEIFKVLVDKQEITRESLLEIFEKCNSYIVGFDDKKISEFLEENIAQMVRVINMSYKISKSNFVWQKKFEENKKNIETQLQGVSRAISNIAENIEKNIKNEEQFTNQKKQIVELLKQKDIEIQEISIQREDRFLVEIYMEKSNITDIDYIEKILTEVLKEKIVLNQEASIGTRLNFLSDDKFVMAIGNSETTKTNSRISGDSFLSIKLKDGKYLVALSDGMGSGEEARQSSNKALKMLENLLLSGFDKKTSLELINSSLINQNEEIFATLDIAIIDLYKGNVELIKSGACPTYIKSKNSVQVIKANSLPAGIINESSLQSFDRDISSGEILLMCSDGILDSNVEYKNKELWVKYLLEDIETNNTKKIADLVLNEAIDNGYGTAKDDMSVVVCKFLDKT
;
A
#
# COMPACT_ATOMS: atom_id res chain seq x y z
N PHE A 1 -11.07 50.96 -5.82
CA PHE A 1 -10.32 50.25 -6.85
C PHE A 1 -9.28 49.29 -6.26
N ILE A 2 -8.27 49.79 -5.50
CA ILE A 2 -7.25 48.90 -4.88
C ILE A 2 -7.90 47.95 -3.85
N SER A 3 -8.86 48.42 -3.05
CA SER A 3 -9.62 47.60 -2.11
C SER A 3 -10.45 46.55 -2.84
N GLU A 4 -11.16 46.90 -3.90
CA GLU A 4 -11.92 45.96 -4.74
C GLU A 4 -11.01 44.93 -5.43
N LEU A 5 -9.82 45.34 -5.89
CA LEU A 5 -8.83 44.46 -6.49
C LEU A 5 -8.27 43.47 -5.46
N LEU A 6 -8.11 43.89 -4.21
CA LEU A 6 -7.68 43.04 -3.10
C LEU A 6 -8.77 42.07 -2.68
N ASP A 7 -10.02 42.51 -2.64
CA ASP A 7 -11.16 41.65 -2.31
C ASP A 7 -11.38 40.59 -3.40
N ASN A 8 -11.22 40.93 -4.67
CA ASN A 8 -11.34 40.00 -5.80
C ASN A 8 -10.18 38.99 -5.83
N LEU A 9 -8.93 39.42 -5.58
CA LEU A 9 -7.78 38.51 -5.51
C LEU A 9 -7.86 37.51 -4.35
N SER A 10 -8.60 37.79 -3.29
CA SER A 10 -8.78 36.91 -2.15
C SER A 10 -9.83 35.79 -2.37
N GLY A 11 -10.66 35.91 -3.39
CA GLY A 11 -11.78 35.01 -3.66
C GLY A 11 -11.57 33.99 -4.78
N TYR A 12 -10.41 33.99 -5.48
CA TYR A 12 -10.20 33.13 -6.65
C TYR A 12 -9.49 31.82 -6.32
N GLU A 13 -10.10 30.69 -6.71
CA GLU A 13 -9.49 29.34 -6.70
C GLU A 13 -8.78 29.04 -8.05
N ASP A 14 -7.59 28.44 -8.00
CA ASP A 14 -6.70 28.20 -9.16
C ASP A 14 -7.34 27.42 -10.35
N ASN A 15 -8.41 26.66 -10.14
CA ASN A 15 -9.12 25.93 -11.20
C ASN A 15 -10.33 26.67 -11.79
N MET A 16 -10.74 27.81 -11.22
CA MET A 16 -11.77 28.68 -11.79
C MET A 16 -11.21 29.76 -12.71
N LEU A 17 -9.90 29.80 -12.89
CA LEU A 17 -9.15 30.88 -13.52
C LEU A 17 -9.46 31.13 -15.00
N TYR A 18 -10.11 30.20 -15.71
CA TYR A 18 -10.38 30.36 -17.14
C TYR A 18 -11.85 30.52 -17.52
N ASP A 19 -12.80 30.00 -16.76
CA ASP A 19 -14.22 30.00 -17.16
C ASP A 19 -15.07 31.09 -16.51
N ASP A 20 -14.65 31.69 -15.38
CA ASP A 20 -15.42 32.75 -14.66
C ASP A 20 -14.84 34.16 -14.79
N ILE A 21 -13.75 34.37 -15.49
CA ILE A 21 -13.16 35.71 -15.79
C ILE A 21 -14.15 36.64 -16.52
N SER A 22 -15.21 36.10 -17.08
CA SER A 22 -16.26 36.88 -17.76
C SER A 22 -17.18 37.73 -16.85
N LYS A 23 -16.96 37.71 -15.53
CA LYS A 23 -17.80 38.39 -14.53
C LYS A 23 -17.06 39.35 -13.63
N THR A 24 -15.83 39.75 -13.95
CA THR A 24 -15.03 40.64 -13.11
C THR A 24 -15.33 42.12 -13.34
N ASP A 25 -15.07 42.92 -12.31
CA ASP A 25 -15.51 44.30 -12.15
C ASP A 25 -14.78 45.34 -13.03
N GLY A 26 -14.04 44.90 -14.07
CA GLY A 26 -13.51 45.83 -15.08
C GLY A 26 -12.25 45.33 -15.82
N PRO A 27 -12.05 45.79 -17.06
CA PRO A 27 -10.99 45.32 -17.97
C PRO A 27 -9.57 45.55 -17.46
N ILE A 28 -9.34 46.47 -16.55
CA ILE A 28 -8.02 46.73 -15.94
C ILE A 28 -7.66 45.60 -14.97
N VAL A 29 -8.62 45.15 -14.16
CA VAL A 29 -8.43 44.05 -13.20
C VAL A 29 -8.11 42.75 -13.94
N ASP A 30 -8.83 42.48 -15.02
CA ASP A 30 -8.64 41.29 -15.84
C ASP A 30 -7.25 41.25 -16.48
N GLU A 31 -6.77 42.34 -17.01
CA GLU A 31 -5.43 42.41 -17.60
C GLU A 31 -4.31 42.32 -16.55
N ILE A 32 -4.48 42.92 -15.37
CA ILE A 32 -3.56 42.77 -14.24
C ILE A 32 -3.48 41.30 -13.85
N PHE A 33 -4.64 40.63 -13.74
CA PHE A 33 -4.70 39.22 -13.33
C PHE A 33 -4.05 38.29 -14.35
N LYS A 34 -4.27 38.50 -15.66
CA LYS A 34 -3.58 37.75 -16.72
C LYS A 34 -2.05 37.83 -16.60
N VAL A 35 -1.52 39.04 -16.34
CA VAL A 35 -0.07 39.23 -16.17
C VAL A 35 0.44 38.54 -14.91
N LEU A 36 -0.31 38.59 -13.80
CA LEU A 36 0.08 37.91 -12.56
C LEU A 36 0.08 36.39 -12.68
N VAL A 37 -0.88 35.81 -13.42
CA VAL A 37 -0.91 34.35 -13.67
C VAL A 37 0.25 33.92 -14.56
N ASP A 38 0.53 34.67 -15.63
CA ASP A 38 1.57 34.32 -16.61
C ASP A 38 2.99 34.55 -16.05
N LYS A 39 3.25 35.74 -15.47
CA LYS A 39 4.58 36.17 -15.04
C LYS A 39 4.84 36.07 -13.55
N GLN A 40 3.84 35.70 -12.74
CA GLN A 40 3.91 35.57 -11.26
C GLN A 40 4.18 36.90 -10.51
N GLU A 41 4.38 38.00 -11.23
CA GLU A 41 4.58 39.34 -10.71
C GLU A 41 4.22 40.40 -11.78
N ILE A 42 3.84 41.57 -11.33
CA ILE A 42 3.60 42.75 -12.18
C ILE A 42 4.76 43.74 -12.01
N THR A 43 5.26 44.27 -13.14
CA THR A 43 6.29 45.30 -13.12
C THR A 43 5.65 46.70 -13.36
N ARG A 44 6.46 47.76 -13.14
CA ARG A 44 6.04 49.12 -13.43
C ARG A 44 5.63 49.28 -14.89
N GLU A 45 6.44 48.72 -15.79
CA GLU A 45 6.23 48.80 -17.24
C GLU A 45 4.93 48.09 -17.64
N SER A 46 4.73 46.86 -17.15
CA SER A 46 3.52 46.08 -17.45
C SER A 46 2.25 46.76 -16.91
N LEU A 47 2.34 47.40 -15.74
CA LEU A 47 1.18 48.12 -15.19
C LEU A 47 0.84 49.39 -15.98
N LEU A 48 1.86 50.11 -16.47
CA LEU A 48 1.65 51.26 -17.36
C LEU A 48 1.03 50.85 -18.70
N GLU A 49 1.53 49.78 -19.32
CA GLU A 49 0.97 49.22 -20.57
C GLU A 49 -0.54 48.85 -20.39
N ILE A 50 -0.88 48.25 -19.24
CA ILE A 50 -2.29 47.92 -18.94
C ILE A 50 -3.14 49.16 -18.83
N PHE A 51 -2.67 50.20 -18.15
CA PHE A 51 -3.42 51.47 -18.04
C PHE A 51 -3.56 52.17 -19.40
N GLU A 52 -2.52 52.19 -20.22
CA GLU A 52 -2.59 52.75 -21.57
C GLU A 52 -3.59 51.96 -22.45
N LYS A 53 -3.54 50.63 -22.42
CA LYS A 53 -4.43 49.74 -23.17
C LYS A 53 -5.89 49.89 -22.73
N CYS A 54 -6.13 50.12 -21.45
CA CYS A 54 -7.46 50.25 -20.86
C CYS A 54 -7.95 51.72 -20.70
N ASN A 55 -7.24 52.70 -21.23
CA ASN A 55 -7.54 54.11 -21.05
C ASN A 55 -8.96 54.52 -21.51
N SER A 56 -9.50 53.84 -22.55
CA SER A 56 -10.88 54.10 -23.06
C SER A 56 -11.98 53.73 -22.06
N TYR A 57 -11.66 52.97 -21.01
CA TYR A 57 -12.61 52.56 -19.97
C TYR A 57 -12.58 53.47 -18.72
N ILE A 58 -11.62 54.41 -18.64
CA ILE A 58 -11.51 55.38 -17.56
C ILE A 58 -12.31 56.61 -17.92
N VAL A 59 -13.61 56.59 -17.64
CA VAL A 59 -14.53 57.68 -17.99
C VAL A 59 -14.58 58.73 -16.86
N GLY A 60 -14.38 60.00 -17.20
CA GLY A 60 -14.68 61.11 -16.29
C GLY A 60 -13.50 61.79 -15.59
N PHE A 61 -12.26 61.44 -15.94
CA PHE A 61 -11.03 62.09 -15.45
C PHE A 61 -10.26 62.78 -16.59
N ASP A 62 -9.57 63.87 -16.25
CA ASP A 62 -8.67 64.60 -17.17
C ASP A 62 -7.39 63.71 -17.33
N ASP A 63 -7.03 63.35 -18.58
CA ASP A 63 -5.88 62.52 -18.91
C ASP A 63 -4.58 62.97 -18.24
N LYS A 64 -4.43 64.28 -18.06
CA LYS A 64 -3.27 64.88 -17.39
C LYS A 64 -3.20 64.56 -15.91
N LYS A 65 -4.34 64.59 -15.22
CA LYS A 65 -4.42 64.25 -13.79
C LYS A 65 -4.23 62.77 -13.51
N ILE A 66 -4.69 61.90 -14.43
CA ILE A 66 -4.46 60.47 -14.32
C ILE A 66 -2.97 60.17 -14.49
N SER A 67 -2.32 60.77 -15.48
CA SER A 67 -0.90 60.59 -15.71
C SER A 67 -0.04 61.04 -14.53
N GLU A 68 -0.30 62.19 -13.98
CA GLU A 68 0.39 62.72 -12.78
C GLU A 68 0.17 61.80 -11.55
N PHE A 69 -1.05 61.33 -11.33
CA PHE A 69 -1.36 60.41 -10.24
C PHE A 69 -0.66 59.05 -10.39
N LEU A 70 -0.62 58.50 -11.62
CA LEU A 70 0.07 57.23 -11.90
C LEU A 70 1.56 57.38 -11.70
N GLU A 71 2.20 58.46 -12.19
CA GLU A 71 3.65 58.69 -11.99
C GLU A 71 4.04 58.77 -10.52
N GLU A 72 3.22 59.35 -9.67
CA GLU A 72 3.47 59.47 -8.25
C GLU A 72 3.24 58.14 -7.48
N ASN A 73 2.25 57.34 -7.88
CA ASN A 73 1.77 56.22 -7.05
C ASN A 73 2.08 54.82 -7.63
N ILE A 74 2.54 54.70 -8.87
CA ILE A 74 2.69 53.41 -9.57
C ILE A 74 3.62 52.42 -8.83
N ALA A 75 4.69 52.90 -8.24
CA ALA A 75 5.65 52.05 -7.49
C ALA A 75 4.98 51.45 -6.24
N GLN A 76 4.08 52.22 -5.60
CA GLN A 76 3.31 51.70 -4.47
C GLN A 76 2.23 50.73 -4.92
N MET A 77 1.54 51.03 -6.02
CA MET A 77 0.53 50.11 -6.61
C MET A 77 1.14 48.75 -6.98
N VAL A 78 2.24 48.74 -7.71
CA VAL A 78 2.98 47.52 -8.06
C VAL A 78 3.32 46.69 -6.82
N ARG A 79 3.85 47.35 -5.77
CA ARG A 79 4.20 46.69 -4.52
C ARG A 79 2.98 46.07 -3.83
N VAL A 80 1.88 46.81 -3.74
CA VAL A 80 0.64 46.34 -3.10
C VAL A 80 0.03 45.19 -3.88
N ILE A 81 -0.07 45.28 -5.21
CA ILE A 81 -0.61 44.25 -6.08
C ILE A 81 0.19 42.94 -5.95
N ASN A 82 1.52 43.02 -6.08
CA ASN A 82 2.39 41.82 -5.94
C ASN A 82 2.33 41.20 -4.54
N MET A 83 2.26 42.03 -3.49
CA MET A 83 2.14 41.54 -2.12
C MET A 83 0.80 40.83 -1.90
N SER A 84 -0.31 41.41 -2.37
CA SER A 84 -1.64 40.80 -2.27
C SER A 84 -1.74 39.49 -3.04
N TYR A 85 -1.20 39.44 -4.25
CA TYR A 85 -1.13 38.21 -5.04
C TYR A 85 -0.36 37.11 -4.31
N LYS A 86 0.82 37.42 -3.74
CA LYS A 86 1.61 36.45 -2.96
C LYS A 86 0.87 35.95 -1.73
N ILE A 87 0.15 36.83 -1.02
CA ILE A 87 -0.66 36.46 0.15
C ILE A 87 -1.82 35.53 -0.28
N SER A 88 -2.57 35.91 -1.32
CA SER A 88 -3.68 35.09 -1.83
C SER A 88 -3.23 33.74 -2.30
N LYS A 89 -2.16 33.68 -3.07
CA LYS A 89 -1.55 32.41 -3.51
C LYS A 89 -1.11 31.54 -2.33
N SER A 90 -0.50 32.13 -1.32
CA SER A 90 -0.11 31.41 -0.10
C SER A 90 -1.33 30.86 0.64
N ASN A 91 -2.37 31.71 0.83
CA ASN A 91 -3.60 31.28 1.49
C ASN A 91 -4.29 30.14 0.75
N PHE A 92 -4.36 30.21 -0.58
CA PHE A 92 -4.91 29.14 -1.41
C PHE A 92 -4.16 27.81 -1.22
N VAL A 93 -2.82 27.85 -1.28
CA VAL A 93 -2.00 26.65 -1.05
C VAL A 93 -2.24 26.07 0.36
N TRP A 94 -2.38 26.93 1.37
CA TRP A 94 -2.69 26.51 2.74
C TRP A 94 -4.10 25.91 2.85
N GLN A 95 -5.11 26.51 2.23
CA GLN A 95 -6.47 25.98 2.23
C GLN A 95 -6.52 24.62 1.55
N LYS A 96 -5.89 24.47 0.38
CA LYS A 96 -5.81 23.19 -0.34
C LYS A 96 -5.16 22.11 0.50
N LYS A 97 -4.00 22.39 1.11
CA LYS A 97 -3.34 21.45 2.03
C LYS A 97 -4.20 21.11 3.26
N PHE A 98 -4.95 22.08 3.77
CA PHE A 98 -5.84 21.85 4.91
C PHE A 98 -7.00 20.92 4.54
N GLU A 99 -7.63 21.11 3.39
CA GLU A 99 -8.70 20.22 2.90
C GLU A 99 -8.18 18.81 2.58
N GLU A 100 -7.00 18.70 1.97
CA GLU A 100 -6.34 17.42 1.74
C GLU A 100 -6.05 16.68 3.06
N ASN A 101 -5.49 17.36 4.05
CA ASN A 101 -5.23 16.79 5.37
C ASN A 101 -6.52 16.38 6.08
N LYS A 102 -7.59 17.18 5.99
CA LYS A 102 -8.89 16.85 6.55
C LYS A 102 -9.45 15.58 5.90
N LYS A 103 -9.44 15.47 4.57
CA LYS A 103 -9.87 14.27 3.84
C LYS A 103 -9.08 13.03 4.26
N ASN A 104 -7.77 13.18 4.45
CA ASN A 104 -6.91 12.09 4.89
C ASN A 104 -7.25 11.62 6.32
N ILE A 105 -7.48 12.57 7.25
CA ILE A 105 -7.91 12.26 8.61
C ILE A 105 -9.27 11.57 8.60
N GLU A 106 -10.23 12.04 7.79
CA GLU A 106 -11.53 11.39 7.63
C GLU A 106 -11.39 9.94 7.14
N THR A 107 -10.53 9.69 6.15
CA THR A 107 -10.25 8.34 5.64
C THR A 107 -9.64 7.44 6.72
N GLN A 108 -8.68 7.96 7.50
CA GLN A 108 -8.09 7.21 8.62
C GLN A 108 -9.12 6.89 9.71
N LEU A 109 -9.96 7.86 10.09
CA LEU A 109 -11.02 7.65 11.07
C LEU A 109 -12.07 6.63 10.59
N GLN A 110 -12.45 6.68 9.30
CA GLN A 110 -13.32 5.67 8.69
C GLN A 110 -12.68 4.28 8.72
N GLY A 111 -11.38 4.18 8.43
CA GLY A 111 -10.62 2.92 8.52
C GLY A 111 -10.64 2.35 9.94
N VAL A 112 -10.35 3.18 10.95
CA VAL A 112 -10.41 2.79 12.36
C VAL A 112 -11.84 2.37 12.76
N SER A 113 -12.85 3.12 12.33
CA SER A 113 -14.26 2.78 12.61
C SER A 113 -14.66 1.43 12.02
N ARG A 114 -14.26 1.14 10.76
CA ARG A 114 -14.49 -0.18 10.13
C ARG A 114 -13.79 -1.29 10.90
N ALA A 115 -12.54 -1.06 11.33
CA ALA A 115 -11.80 -2.05 12.13
C ALA A 115 -12.50 -2.36 13.47
N ILE A 116 -12.97 -1.33 14.17
CA ILE A 116 -13.74 -1.52 15.41
C ILE A 116 -15.03 -2.30 15.13
N SER A 117 -15.73 -2.00 14.04
CA SER A 117 -16.94 -2.73 13.64
C SER A 117 -16.62 -4.19 13.31
N ASN A 118 -15.54 -4.48 12.59
CA ASN A 118 -15.10 -5.84 12.28
C ASN A 118 -14.73 -6.62 13.55
N ILE A 119 -14.04 -5.97 14.51
CA ILE A 119 -13.74 -6.58 15.79
C ILE A 119 -15.04 -6.87 16.57
N ALA A 120 -16.01 -5.95 16.59
CA ALA A 120 -17.28 -6.15 17.25
C ALA A 120 -18.08 -7.30 16.62
N GLU A 121 -18.13 -7.39 15.29
CA GLU A 121 -18.76 -8.51 14.56
C GLU A 121 -18.06 -9.84 14.85
N ASN A 122 -16.74 -9.86 14.94
CA ASN A 122 -15.98 -11.05 15.29
C ASN A 122 -16.26 -11.49 16.72
N ILE A 123 -16.36 -10.56 17.67
CA ILE A 123 -16.76 -10.86 19.06
C ILE A 123 -18.18 -11.44 19.09
N GLU A 124 -19.13 -10.85 18.37
CA GLU A 124 -20.52 -11.36 18.29
C GLU A 124 -20.58 -12.76 17.68
N LYS A 125 -19.83 -13.00 16.60
CA LYS A 125 -19.70 -14.34 15.98
C LYS A 125 -19.07 -15.34 16.95
N ASN A 126 -18.06 -14.93 17.69
CA ASN A 126 -17.40 -15.77 18.69
C ASN A 126 -18.35 -16.19 19.80
N ILE A 127 -19.16 -15.26 20.31
CA ILE A 127 -20.18 -15.55 21.33
C ILE A 127 -21.21 -16.57 20.80
N LYS A 128 -21.69 -16.40 19.55
CA LYS A 128 -22.62 -17.35 18.91
C LYS A 128 -21.97 -18.72 18.67
N ASN A 129 -20.71 -18.76 18.24
CA ASN A 129 -19.95 -19.98 18.05
C ASN A 129 -19.65 -20.72 19.36
N GLU A 130 -19.53 -20.00 20.50
CA GLU A 130 -19.34 -20.61 21.81
C GLU A 130 -20.49 -21.53 22.22
N GLU A 131 -21.72 -21.17 21.91
CA GLU A 131 -22.89 -22.01 22.17
C GLU A 131 -22.89 -23.27 21.28
N GLN A 132 -22.45 -23.15 20.03
CA GLN A 132 -22.45 -24.25 19.06
C GLN A 132 -21.55 -25.42 19.47
N PHE A 133 -20.39 -25.15 20.09
CA PHE A 133 -19.38 -26.16 20.43
C PHE A 133 -19.34 -26.51 21.92
N THR A 134 -20.37 -26.15 22.68
CA THR A 134 -20.43 -26.38 24.14
C THR A 134 -20.20 -27.84 24.54
N ASN A 135 -20.78 -28.80 23.80
CA ASN A 135 -20.62 -30.22 24.07
C ASN A 135 -19.21 -30.71 23.76
N GLN A 136 -18.64 -30.29 22.64
CA GLN A 136 -17.27 -30.63 22.24
C GLN A 136 -16.26 -30.04 23.24
N LYS A 137 -16.46 -28.79 23.69
CA LYS A 137 -15.62 -28.17 24.73
C LYS A 137 -15.61 -29.00 26.00
N LYS A 138 -16.77 -29.39 26.52
CA LYS A 138 -16.89 -30.22 27.72
C LYS A 138 -16.17 -31.56 27.54
N GLN A 139 -16.37 -32.23 26.43
CA GLN A 139 -15.74 -33.50 26.12
C GLN A 139 -14.22 -33.39 26.07
N ILE A 140 -13.68 -32.33 25.43
CA ILE A 140 -12.23 -32.08 25.34
C ILE A 140 -11.66 -31.84 26.74
N VAL A 141 -12.29 -31.00 27.56
CA VAL A 141 -11.86 -30.70 28.94
C VAL A 141 -11.83 -31.98 29.79
N GLU A 142 -12.86 -32.82 29.71
CA GLU A 142 -12.92 -34.11 30.44
C GLU A 142 -11.81 -35.07 30.02
N LEU A 143 -11.56 -35.21 28.73
CA LEU A 143 -10.50 -36.08 28.18
C LEU A 143 -9.10 -35.60 28.57
N LEU A 144 -8.85 -34.29 28.52
CA LEU A 144 -7.57 -33.70 28.93
C LEU A 144 -7.33 -33.88 30.42
N LYS A 145 -8.39 -33.68 31.26
CA LYS A 145 -8.31 -33.87 32.69
C LYS A 145 -7.97 -35.33 33.08
N GLN A 146 -8.39 -36.32 32.32
CA GLN A 146 -8.02 -37.74 32.57
C GLN A 146 -6.51 -38.00 32.47
N LYS A 147 -5.76 -37.07 31.90
CA LYS A 147 -4.28 -37.12 31.75
C LYS A 147 -3.57 -36.06 32.59
N ASP A 148 -4.25 -35.51 33.58
CA ASP A 148 -3.74 -34.44 34.46
C ASP A 148 -3.32 -33.18 33.70
N ILE A 149 -3.93 -32.95 32.50
CA ILE A 149 -3.78 -31.69 31.76
C ILE A 149 -4.88 -30.73 32.18
N GLU A 150 -4.50 -29.73 32.96
CA GLU A 150 -5.44 -28.70 33.43
C GLU A 150 -5.44 -27.51 32.49
N ILE A 151 -6.62 -27.20 31.99
CA ILE A 151 -6.86 -26.04 31.15
C ILE A 151 -7.73 -25.01 31.85
N GLN A 152 -7.40 -23.73 31.74
CA GLN A 152 -8.16 -22.63 32.32
C GLN A 152 -9.37 -22.30 31.43
N GLU A 153 -9.14 -22.21 30.13
CA GLU A 153 -10.16 -21.83 29.15
C GLU A 153 -9.92 -22.51 27.80
N ILE A 154 -11.00 -22.83 27.10
CA ILE A 154 -10.97 -23.31 25.71
C ILE A 154 -11.98 -22.54 24.87
N SER A 155 -11.52 -21.97 23.74
CA SER A 155 -12.35 -21.37 22.72
C SER A 155 -12.27 -22.22 21.44
N ILE A 156 -13.41 -22.51 20.83
CA ILE A 156 -13.50 -23.23 19.54
C ILE A 156 -14.32 -22.36 18.58
N GLN A 157 -13.72 -22.08 17.45
CA GLN A 157 -14.35 -21.32 16.37
C GLN A 157 -14.25 -22.11 15.08
N ARG A 158 -15.25 -21.99 14.23
CA ARG A 158 -15.23 -22.55 12.89
C ARG A 158 -15.78 -21.54 11.90
N GLU A 159 -14.93 -21.03 11.05
CA GLU A 159 -15.33 -20.34 9.82
C GLU A 159 -15.13 -21.32 8.65
N ASP A 160 -14.03 -21.20 7.93
CA ASP A 160 -13.62 -22.13 6.88
C ASP A 160 -12.91 -23.36 7.45
N ARG A 161 -12.13 -23.18 8.53
CA ARG A 161 -11.41 -24.20 9.29
C ARG A 161 -11.66 -24.02 10.78
N PHE A 162 -11.32 -25.04 11.58
CA PHE A 162 -11.32 -24.89 13.03
C PHE A 162 -10.15 -24.03 13.49
N LEU A 163 -10.47 -23.14 14.44
CA LEU A 163 -9.55 -22.38 15.26
C LEU A 163 -9.85 -22.78 16.72
N VAL A 164 -8.85 -23.33 17.41
CA VAL A 164 -9.00 -23.74 18.82
C VAL A 164 -7.92 -23.05 19.63
N GLU A 165 -8.34 -22.24 20.60
CA GLU A 165 -7.42 -21.62 21.57
C GLU A 165 -7.58 -22.29 22.93
N ILE A 166 -6.48 -22.69 23.51
CA ILE A 166 -6.42 -23.33 24.84
C ILE A 166 -5.50 -22.50 25.74
N TYR A 167 -6.02 -22.09 26.90
CA TYR A 167 -5.25 -21.44 27.94
C TYR A 167 -4.94 -22.43 29.03
N MET A 168 -3.64 -22.62 29.33
CA MET A 168 -3.14 -23.56 30.33
C MET A 168 -2.52 -22.85 31.52
N GLU A 169 -2.54 -23.43 32.70
CA GLU A 169 -1.83 -22.89 33.87
C GLU A 169 -0.31 -23.00 33.76
N LYS A 170 0.16 -24.08 33.15
CA LYS A 170 1.58 -24.32 32.87
C LYS A 170 1.73 -24.90 31.46
N SER A 171 2.67 -24.39 30.70
CA SER A 171 3.00 -24.95 29.40
C SER A 171 3.91 -26.19 29.59
N ASN A 172 3.33 -27.37 29.69
CA ASN A 172 4.08 -28.60 29.52
C ASN A 172 4.09 -28.94 28.02
N ILE A 173 5.20 -28.62 27.35
CA ILE A 173 5.40 -28.85 25.91
C ILE A 173 5.27 -30.33 25.52
N THR A 174 5.39 -31.24 26.49
CA THR A 174 5.31 -32.68 26.30
C THR A 174 3.92 -33.22 25.95
N ASP A 175 2.86 -32.43 26.11
CA ASP A 175 1.49 -32.91 25.96
C ASP A 175 0.81 -32.47 24.65
N ILE A 176 1.52 -31.75 23.77
CA ILE A 176 0.95 -31.18 22.53
C ILE A 176 0.38 -32.27 21.62
N ASP A 177 1.12 -33.31 21.36
CA ASP A 177 0.69 -34.44 20.51
C ASP A 177 -0.60 -35.08 21.03
N TYR A 178 -0.74 -35.15 22.36
CA TYR A 178 -1.93 -35.73 22.97
C TYR A 178 -3.13 -34.75 22.84
N ILE A 179 -2.91 -33.45 22.97
CA ILE A 179 -3.95 -32.43 22.76
C ILE A 179 -4.42 -32.45 21.32
N GLU A 180 -3.50 -32.47 20.34
CA GLU A 180 -3.82 -32.59 18.91
C GLU A 180 -4.67 -33.82 18.61
N LYS A 181 -4.32 -34.97 19.19
CA LYS A 181 -5.07 -36.20 19.05
C LYS A 181 -6.51 -36.07 19.57
N ILE A 182 -6.70 -35.54 20.77
CA ILE A 182 -8.05 -35.33 21.35
C ILE A 182 -8.85 -34.36 20.50
N LEU A 183 -8.25 -33.23 20.11
CA LEU A 183 -8.93 -32.25 19.27
C LEU A 183 -9.38 -32.89 17.94
N THR A 184 -8.49 -33.67 17.33
CA THR A 184 -8.78 -34.37 16.06
C THR A 184 -9.93 -35.38 16.23
N GLU A 185 -9.93 -36.17 17.31
CA GLU A 185 -10.98 -37.15 17.58
C GLU A 185 -12.36 -36.50 17.84
N VAL A 186 -12.39 -35.45 18.65
CA VAL A 186 -13.64 -34.77 19.04
C VAL A 186 -14.21 -33.92 17.91
N LEU A 187 -13.36 -33.18 17.18
CA LEU A 187 -13.77 -32.28 16.09
C LEU A 187 -13.91 -33.01 14.75
N LYS A 188 -13.45 -34.27 14.67
CA LYS A 188 -13.50 -35.12 13.45
C LYS A 188 -12.80 -34.52 12.24
N GLU A 189 -11.78 -33.74 12.50
CA GLU A 189 -10.92 -33.09 11.51
C GLU A 189 -9.50 -33.00 12.07
N LYS A 190 -8.49 -33.22 11.25
CA LYS A 190 -7.09 -33.19 11.71
C LYS A 190 -6.71 -31.78 12.17
N ILE A 191 -6.39 -31.69 13.45
CA ILE A 191 -6.04 -30.43 14.12
C ILE A 191 -4.57 -30.47 14.53
N VAL A 192 -3.85 -29.38 14.26
CA VAL A 192 -2.41 -29.25 14.54
C VAL A 192 -2.11 -27.93 15.23
N LEU A 193 -1.02 -27.91 16.02
CA LEU A 193 -0.55 -26.69 16.69
C LEU A 193 -0.07 -25.64 15.69
N ASN A 194 -0.55 -24.42 15.84
CA ASN A 194 0.03 -23.25 15.19
C ASN A 194 1.10 -22.64 16.11
N GLN A 195 2.36 -23.04 15.88
CA GLN A 195 3.49 -22.61 16.73
C GLN A 195 3.68 -21.09 16.71
N GLU A 196 3.50 -20.45 15.55
CA GLU A 196 3.74 -19.01 15.38
C GLU A 196 2.71 -18.14 16.11
N ALA A 197 1.47 -18.64 16.28
CA ALA A 197 0.40 -17.94 17.02
C ALA A 197 0.33 -18.34 18.50
N SER A 198 1.11 -19.35 18.93
CA SER A 198 1.13 -19.83 20.31
C SER A 198 2.17 -19.07 21.12
N ILE A 199 1.76 -18.51 22.26
CA ILE A 199 2.63 -17.69 23.12
C ILE A 199 2.47 -18.15 24.59
N GLY A 200 3.54 -18.64 25.18
CA GLY A 200 3.57 -19.04 26.58
C GLY A 200 2.53 -20.11 26.93
N THR A 201 1.54 -19.77 27.76
CA THR A 201 0.45 -20.66 28.19
C THR A 201 -0.75 -20.67 27.26
N ARG A 202 -0.75 -19.83 26.22
CA ARG A 202 -1.80 -19.77 25.19
C ARG A 202 -1.36 -20.60 23.99
N LEU A 203 -2.04 -21.71 23.76
CA LEU A 203 -1.85 -22.58 22.62
C LEU A 203 -2.93 -22.35 21.57
N ASN A 204 -2.52 -22.18 20.32
CA ASN A 204 -3.41 -21.99 19.18
C ASN A 204 -3.31 -23.21 18.27
N PHE A 205 -4.45 -23.84 17.96
CA PHE A 205 -4.53 -25.00 17.08
C PHE A 205 -5.43 -24.68 15.90
N LEU A 206 -5.11 -25.25 14.74
CA LEU A 206 -5.82 -25.07 13.47
C LEU A 206 -6.15 -26.41 12.82
N SER A 207 -7.19 -26.43 11.98
CA SER A 207 -7.32 -27.51 11.00
C SER A 207 -6.05 -27.62 10.16
N ASP A 208 -5.58 -28.84 9.95
CA ASP A 208 -4.33 -29.09 9.21
C ASP A 208 -4.44 -28.65 7.75
N ASP A 209 -3.36 -28.06 7.25
CA ASP A 209 -3.28 -27.59 5.87
C ASP A 209 -3.25 -28.77 4.89
N LYS A 210 -3.84 -28.63 3.70
CA LYS A 210 -3.77 -29.61 2.59
C LYS A 210 -2.45 -29.56 1.86
N PHE A 211 -1.85 -28.38 1.82
CA PHE A 211 -0.59 -28.12 1.15
C PHE A 211 0.49 -27.73 2.14
N VAL A 212 1.73 -27.92 1.74
CA VAL A 212 2.91 -27.31 2.36
C VAL A 212 3.54 -26.36 1.36
N MET A 213 4.16 -25.32 1.87
CA MET A 213 4.82 -24.28 1.06
C MET A 213 6.29 -24.17 1.43
N ALA A 214 7.16 -24.23 0.42
CA ALA A 214 8.56 -23.87 0.53
C ALA A 214 8.75 -22.46 -0.04
N ILE A 215 9.49 -21.60 0.68
CA ILE A 215 9.83 -20.24 0.24
C ILE A 215 11.33 -20.13 0.05
N GLY A 216 11.75 -19.43 -0.99
CA GLY A 216 13.14 -19.07 -1.26
C GLY A 216 13.16 -17.64 -1.81
N ASN A 217 14.15 -16.86 -1.38
CA ASN A 217 14.35 -15.50 -1.89
C ASN A 217 15.80 -15.26 -2.23
N SER A 218 16.05 -14.35 -3.16
CA SER A 218 17.37 -13.84 -3.52
C SER A 218 17.27 -12.35 -3.80
N GLU A 219 18.26 -11.61 -3.34
CA GLU A 219 18.33 -10.16 -3.52
C GLU A 219 19.76 -9.69 -3.77
N THR A 220 19.89 -8.58 -4.48
CA THR A 220 21.14 -7.83 -4.61
C THR A 220 20.84 -6.34 -4.70
N THR A 221 21.76 -5.54 -4.18
CA THR A 221 21.67 -4.09 -4.27
C THR A 221 22.17 -3.60 -5.61
N LYS A 222 21.68 -2.46 -6.06
CA LYS A 222 22.24 -1.69 -7.16
C LYS A 222 23.76 -1.56 -7.03
N THR A 223 24.48 -1.77 -8.12
CA THR A 223 25.94 -1.63 -8.14
C THR A 223 26.36 -0.26 -7.60
N ASN A 224 27.29 -0.24 -6.64
CA ASN A 224 27.73 0.92 -5.86
C ASN A 224 26.73 1.42 -4.79
N SER A 225 25.60 0.76 -4.57
CA SER A 225 24.76 0.99 -3.39
C SER A 225 25.11 0.02 -2.27
N ARG A 226 24.89 0.44 -1.02
CA ARG A 226 25.08 -0.42 0.17
C ARG A 226 23.75 -0.93 0.72
N ILE A 227 22.66 -0.32 0.31
CA ILE A 227 21.32 -0.56 0.86
C ILE A 227 20.36 -0.72 -0.32
N SER A 228 19.57 -1.78 -0.31
CA SER A 228 18.49 -2.02 -1.27
C SER A 228 17.25 -1.24 -0.87
N GLY A 229 16.57 -0.63 -1.85
CA GLY A 229 15.24 -0.03 -1.69
C GLY A 229 14.13 -1.07 -1.57
N ASP A 230 14.38 -2.30 -2.04
CA ASP A 230 13.44 -3.41 -1.94
C ASP A 230 13.31 -3.93 -0.50
N SER A 231 12.11 -4.37 -0.15
CA SER A 231 11.81 -5.04 1.12
C SER A 231 10.92 -6.26 0.89
N PHE A 232 11.17 -7.31 1.65
CA PHE A 232 10.44 -8.58 1.59
C PHE A 232 9.86 -8.94 2.95
N LEU A 233 8.65 -9.53 2.95
CA LEU A 233 7.95 -10.03 4.13
C LEU A 233 7.37 -11.42 3.85
N SER A 234 7.54 -12.35 4.79
CA SER A 234 6.86 -13.64 4.79
C SER A 234 6.49 -14.01 6.22
N ILE A 235 5.18 -14.07 6.50
CA ILE A 235 4.65 -14.41 7.83
C ILE A 235 3.43 -15.30 7.72
N LYS A 236 3.16 -16.07 8.77
CA LYS A 236 1.92 -16.80 8.96
C LYS A 236 0.95 -15.96 9.81
N LEU A 237 -0.26 -15.73 9.29
CA LEU A 237 -1.32 -14.99 9.96
C LEU A 237 -2.02 -15.86 11.02
N LYS A 238 -2.78 -15.24 11.92
CA LYS A 238 -3.50 -15.94 13.01
C LYS A 238 -4.52 -16.96 12.50
N ASP A 239 -5.16 -16.67 11.36
CA ASP A 239 -6.10 -17.57 10.68
C ASP A 239 -5.40 -18.70 9.90
N GLY A 240 -4.06 -18.80 10.01
CA GLY A 240 -3.23 -19.82 9.38
C GLY A 240 -2.88 -19.59 7.92
N LYS A 241 -3.34 -18.49 7.31
CA LYS A 241 -2.89 -18.09 5.98
C LYS A 241 -1.46 -17.56 6.02
N TYR A 242 -0.76 -17.64 4.91
CA TYR A 242 0.57 -17.05 4.74
C TYR A 242 0.44 -15.72 3.97
N LEU A 243 1.09 -14.70 4.49
CA LEU A 243 1.32 -13.43 3.81
C LEU A 243 2.73 -13.43 3.25
N VAL A 244 2.87 -13.33 1.93
CA VAL A 244 4.14 -13.11 1.24
C VAL A 244 4.03 -11.79 0.50
N ALA A 245 4.94 -10.86 0.76
CA ALA A 245 4.88 -9.55 0.14
C ALA A 245 6.26 -9.04 -0.26
N LEU A 246 6.33 -8.39 -1.41
CA LEU A 246 7.47 -7.67 -1.93
C LEU A 246 7.08 -6.21 -2.15
N SER A 247 7.93 -5.29 -1.75
CA SER A 247 7.74 -3.86 -1.93
C SER A 247 9.03 -3.22 -2.39
N ASP A 248 8.94 -2.43 -3.43
CA ASP A 248 10.00 -1.56 -3.91
C ASP A 248 9.66 -0.12 -3.55
N GLY A 249 10.59 0.57 -2.90
CA GLY A 249 10.44 1.96 -2.47
C GLY A 249 10.95 2.92 -3.52
N MET A 250 10.29 4.05 -3.66
CA MET A 250 10.70 5.08 -4.61
C MET A 250 12.11 5.61 -4.34
N GLY A 251 12.89 5.74 -5.39
CA GLY A 251 14.24 6.31 -5.32
C GLY A 251 15.32 5.25 -5.17
N SER A 252 16.31 5.50 -4.35
CA SER A 252 17.40 4.55 -4.10
C SER A 252 17.99 4.71 -2.70
N GLY A 253 18.54 3.63 -2.16
CA GLY A 253 19.23 3.64 -0.87
C GLY A 253 18.31 3.72 0.34
N GLU A 254 18.67 4.51 1.35
CA GLU A 254 18.00 4.52 2.66
C GLU A 254 16.55 5.01 2.61
N GLU A 255 16.25 6.04 1.81
CA GLU A 255 14.88 6.60 1.70
C GLU A 255 13.92 5.61 1.05
N ALA A 256 14.35 4.95 -0.04
CA ALA A 256 13.59 3.89 -0.69
C ALA A 256 13.36 2.72 0.28
N ARG A 257 14.40 2.30 1.01
CA ARG A 257 14.31 1.26 2.04
C ARG A 257 13.32 1.60 3.14
N GLN A 258 13.32 2.85 3.61
CA GLN A 258 12.39 3.29 4.65
C GLN A 258 10.94 3.25 4.17
N SER A 259 10.65 3.66 2.94
CA SER A 259 9.30 3.64 2.39
C SER A 259 8.77 2.23 2.18
N SER A 260 9.53 1.33 1.53
CA SER A 260 9.14 -0.06 1.30
C SER A 260 8.96 -0.83 2.63
N ASN A 261 9.92 -0.70 3.55
CA ASN A 261 9.86 -1.36 4.85
C ASN A 261 8.70 -0.84 5.73
N LYS A 262 8.43 0.48 5.70
CA LYS A 262 7.29 1.06 6.40
C LYS A 262 5.97 0.50 5.88
N ALA A 263 5.80 0.42 4.56
CA ALA A 263 4.60 -0.12 3.94
C ALA A 263 4.37 -1.59 4.37
N LEU A 264 5.41 -2.44 4.31
CA LEU A 264 5.31 -3.85 4.72
C LEU A 264 5.09 -4.02 6.22
N LYS A 265 5.76 -3.25 7.07
CA LYS A 265 5.53 -3.30 8.53
C LYS A 265 4.12 -2.85 8.92
N MET A 266 3.58 -1.84 8.24
CA MET A 266 2.19 -1.45 8.45
C MET A 266 1.24 -2.56 8.02
N LEU A 267 1.46 -3.20 6.86
CA LEU A 267 0.68 -4.33 6.38
C LEU A 267 0.67 -5.48 7.40
N GLU A 268 1.86 -5.87 7.86
CA GLU A 268 2.04 -6.89 8.89
C GLU A 268 1.23 -6.57 10.15
N ASN A 269 1.46 -5.39 10.73
CA ASN A 269 0.83 -4.99 11.99
C ASN A 269 -0.70 -4.91 11.88
N LEU A 270 -1.22 -4.38 10.79
CA LEU A 270 -2.66 -4.24 10.57
C LEU A 270 -3.33 -5.62 10.43
N LEU A 271 -2.78 -6.50 9.59
CA LEU A 271 -3.33 -7.84 9.40
C LEU A 271 -3.23 -8.71 10.66
N LEU A 272 -2.10 -8.65 11.40
CA LEU A 272 -1.95 -9.35 12.69
C LEU A 272 -2.89 -8.78 13.77
N SER A 273 -3.26 -7.51 13.69
CA SER A 273 -4.24 -6.87 14.58
C SER A 273 -5.69 -7.19 14.20
N GLY A 274 -5.93 -7.90 13.10
CA GLY A 274 -7.26 -8.33 12.67
C GLY A 274 -8.00 -7.33 11.76
N PHE A 275 -7.28 -6.33 11.23
CA PHE A 275 -7.84 -5.48 10.19
C PHE A 275 -8.03 -6.30 8.91
N ASP A 276 -9.12 -6.06 8.19
CA ASP A 276 -9.28 -6.65 6.87
C ASP A 276 -8.26 -6.07 5.86
N LYS A 277 -7.98 -6.84 4.82
CA LYS A 277 -6.98 -6.50 3.80
C LYS A 277 -7.25 -5.15 3.10
N LYS A 278 -8.52 -4.86 2.78
CA LYS A 278 -8.88 -3.62 2.08
C LYS A 278 -8.64 -2.40 2.95
N THR A 279 -9.11 -2.42 4.18
CA THR A 279 -8.86 -1.35 5.17
C THR A 279 -7.36 -1.18 5.43
N SER A 280 -6.61 -2.28 5.55
CA SER A 280 -5.15 -2.22 5.74
C SER A 280 -4.45 -1.48 4.60
N LEU A 281 -4.80 -1.80 3.35
CA LEU A 281 -4.20 -1.17 2.17
C LEU A 281 -4.63 0.29 1.99
N GLU A 282 -5.88 0.63 2.30
CA GLU A 282 -6.36 2.03 2.33
C GLU A 282 -5.59 2.86 3.36
N LEU A 283 -5.35 2.32 4.57
CA LEU A 283 -4.57 2.99 5.61
C LEU A 283 -3.10 3.16 5.24
N ILE A 284 -2.48 2.16 4.62
CA ILE A 284 -1.10 2.24 4.11
C ILE A 284 -1.00 3.34 3.05
N ASN A 285 -1.89 3.32 2.05
CA ASN A 285 -1.93 4.32 1.00
C ASN A 285 -2.05 5.75 1.57
N SER A 286 -3.01 5.96 2.48
CA SER A 286 -3.20 7.26 3.15
C SER A 286 -1.99 7.69 3.99
N SER A 287 -1.30 6.73 4.64
CA SER A 287 -0.09 7.02 5.43
C SER A 287 1.10 7.44 4.57
N LEU A 288 1.23 6.91 3.35
CA LEU A 288 2.29 7.29 2.42
C LEU A 288 2.04 8.68 1.81
N ILE A 289 0.80 9.00 1.44
CA ILE A 289 0.42 10.31 0.89
C ILE A 289 0.67 11.46 1.88
N ASN A 290 0.44 11.22 3.18
CA ASN A 290 0.50 12.28 4.20
C ASN A 290 1.91 12.73 4.61
N GLN A 291 2.96 12.21 4.01
CA GLN A 291 4.31 12.66 4.28
C GLN A 291 4.63 13.87 3.38
N ASN A 292 5.27 14.90 3.95
CA ASN A 292 5.65 16.13 3.22
C ASN A 292 6.64 15.90 2.05
N GLU A 293 6.98 14.66 1.81
CA GLU A 293 7.83 14.16 0.73
C GLU A 293 6.97 13.27 -0.17
N GLU A 294 7.23 13.28 -1.47
CA GLU A 294 6.59 12.37 -2.43
C GLU A 294 7.08 10.94 -2.20
N ILE A 295 6.55 10.29 -1.16
CA ILE A 295 6.91 8.93 -0.78
C ILE A 295 5.85 7.98 -1.32
N PHE A 296 6.25 7.07 -2.19
CA PHE A 296 5.41 5.97 -2.64
C PHE A 296 6.19 4.66 -2.70
N ALA A 297 5.45 3.55 -2.66
CA ALA A 297 6.02 2.21 -2.73
C ALA A 297 5.12 1.28 -3.53
N THR A 298 5.72 0.35 -4.24
CA THR A 298 4.99 -0.73 -4.87
C THR A 298 4.57 -1.75 -3.81
N LEU A 299 3.45 -2.44 -4.03
CA LEU A 299 3.03 -3.55 -3.18
C LEU A 299 2.64 -4.74 -4.06
N ASP A 300 3.42 -5.80 -3.99
CA ASP A 300 3.11 -7.11 -4.53
C ASP A 300 2.84 -8.07 -3.39
N ILE A 301 1.60 -8.52 -3.23
CA ILE A 301 1.13 -9.26 -2.06
C ILE A 301 0.49 -10.56 -2.52
N ALA A 302 0.88 -11.66 -1.90
CA ALA A 302 0.23 -12.96 -2.02
C ALA A 302 -0.30 -13.39 -0.64
N ILE A 303 -1.62 -13.54 -0.52
CA ILE A 303 -2.28 -14.14 0.64
C ILE A 303 -2.61 -15.59 0.27
N ILE A 304 -1.94 -16.53 0.91
CA ILE A 304 -1.94 -17.94 0.54
C ILE A 304 -2.65 -18.76 1.62
N ASP A 305 -3.74 -19.40 1.25
CA ASP A 305 -4.51 -20.32 2.11
C ASP A 305 -4.18 -21.77 1.75
N LEU A 306 -3.24 -22.38 2.51
CA LEU A 306 -2.81 -23.74 2.29
C LEU A 306 -3.85 -24.80 2.71
N TYR A 307 -4.82 -24.42 3.54
CA TYR A 307 -5.94 -25.26 3.94
C TYR A 307 -6.97 -25.38 2.82
N LYS A 308 -7.40 -24.26 2.23
CA LYS A 308 -8.30 -24.26 1.07
C LYS A 308 -7.58 -24.67 -0.22
N GLY A 309 -6.32 -24.28 -0.35
CA GLY A 309 -5.54 -24.44 -1.57
C GLY A 309 -5.80 -23.32 -2.57
N ASN A 310 -5.80 -22.07 -2.11
CA ASN A 310 -5.91 -20.92 -2.99
C ASN A 310 -4.92 -19.82 -2.65
N VAL A 311 -4.67 -18.93 -3.59
CA VAL A 311 -3.87 -17.72 -3.43
C VAL A 311 -4.62 -16.52 -3.97
N GLU A 312 -4.64 -15.45 -3.21
CA GLU A 312 -5.07 -14.13 -3.64
C GLU A 312 -3.84 -13.26 -3.85
N LEU A 313 -3.68 -12.75 -5.07
CA LEU A 313 -2.64 -11.81 -5.44
C LEU A 313 -3.20 -10.40 -5.45
N ILE A 314 -2.59 -9.47 -4.72
CA ILE A 314 -2.99 -8.06 -4.66
C ILE A 314 -1.81 -7.22 -5.10
N LYS A 315 -2.04 -6.33 -6.07
CA LYS A 315 -1.01 -5.54 -6.70
C LYS A 315 -1.33 -4.04 -6.67
N SER A 316 -0.31 -3.25 -6.28
CA SER A 316 -0.31 -1.80 -6.38
C SER A 316 1.02 -1.33 -6.95
N GLY A 317 1.04 -0.95 -8.24
CA GLY A 317 2.25 -0.55 -8.96
C GLY A 317 3.32 -1.65 -9.11
N ALA A 318 2.98 -2.89 -8.80
CA ALA A 318 3.93 -3.99 -8.71
C ALA A 318 4.17 -4.68 -10.06
N CYS A 319 5.34 -5.30 -10.18
CA CYS A 319 5.76 -6.11 -11.30
C CYS A 319 4.86 -7.34 -11.51
N PRO A 320 4.84 -7.97 -12.70
CA PRO A 320 4.11 -9.20 -12.93
C PRO A 320 4.52 -10.32 -11.99
N THR A 321 3.56 -11.14 -11.57
CA THR A 321 3.78 -12.39 -10.86
C THR A 321 3.69 -13.55 -11.84
N TYR A 322 4.60 -14.49 -11.71
CA TYR A 322 4.67 -15.67 -12.58
C TYR A 322 4.20 -16.90 -11.82
N ILE A 323 3.39 -17.72 -12.48
CA ILE A 323 2.96 -18.99 -11.93
C ILE A 323 3.35 -20.07 -12.91
N LYS A 324 4.33 -20.89 -12.49
CA LYS A 324 4.80 -22.05 -13.25
C LYS A 324 4.03 -23.27 -12.80
N SER A 325 3.26 -23.84 -13.71
CA SER A 325 2.72 -25.19 -13.64
C SER A 325 3.61 -26.15 -14.41
N LYS A 326 3.29 -27.45 -14.41
CA LYS A 326 4.11 -28.48 -15.06
C LYS A 326 4.40 -28.18 -16.54
N ASN A 327 3.42 -27.61 -17.27
CA ASN A 327 3.48 -27.47 -18.74
C ASN A 327 3.39 -26.00 -19.23
N SER A 328 3.31 -25.03 -18.34
CA SER A 328 3.13 -23.63 -18.72
C SER A 328 3.54 -22.67 -17.62
N VAL A 329 3.90 -21.46 -18.04
CA VAL A 329 4.09 -20.31 -17.14
C VAL A 329 3.05 -19.25 -17.48
N GLN A 330 2.17 -18.97 -16.52
CA GLN A 330 1.20 -17.90 -16.58
C GLN A 330 1.81 -16.62 -16.00
N VAL A 331 1.53 -15.47 -16.64
CA VAL A 331 1.96 -14.14 -16.19
C VAL A 331 0.73 -13.36 -15.75
N ILE A 332 0.70 -12.93 -14.49
CA ILE A 332 -0.37 -12.14 -13.89
C ILE A 332 0.11 -10.71 -13.72
N LYS A 333 -0.57 -9.79 -14.39
CA LYS A 333 -0.25 -8.36 -14.42
C LYS A 333 -1.36 -7.52 -13.84
N ALA A 334 -0.98 -6.41 -13.24
CA ALA A 334 -1.90 -5.34 -12.86
C ALA A 334 -1.47 -4.01 -13.51
N ASN A 335 -2.46 -3.20 -13.87
CA ASN A 335 -2.25 -1.83 -14.34
C ASN A 335 -2.68 -0.87 -13.22
N SER A 336 -2.01 -0.94 -12.08
CA SER A 336 -2.30 -0.13 -10.91
C SER A 336 -1.13 0.81 -10.61
N LEU A 337 -1.41 1.96 -10.01
CA LEU A 337 -0.36 2.87 -9.53
C LEU A 337 0.21 2.37 -8.19
N PRO A 338 1.47 2.69 -7.88
CA PRO A 338 2.04 2.48 -6.54
C PRO A 338 1.23 3.15 -5.43
N ALA A 339 1.29 2.58 -4.24
CA ALA A 339 0.67 3.17 -3.05
C ALA A 339 1.35 4.49 -2.68
N GLY A 340 0.55 5.51 -2.34
CA GLY A 340 1.02 6.84 -2.02
C GLY A 340 0.92 7.87 -3.14
N ILE A 341 0.56 7.47 -4.39
CA ILE A 341 0.46 8.40 -5.52
C ILE A 341 -0.89 9.10 -5.56
N ILE A 342 -2.00 8.38 -5.39
CA ILE A 342 -3.36 8.93 -5.46
C ILE A 342 -4.17 8.58 -4.22
N ASN A 343 -5.15 9.44 -3.90
CA ASN A 343 -6.03 9.25 -2.74
C ASN A 343 -6.94 8.00 -2.85
N GLU A 344 -7.21 7.54 -4.06
CA GLU A 344 -7.98 6.30 -4.28
C GLU A 344 -7.01 5.15 -4.56
N SER A 345 -7.08 4.09 -3.78
CA SER A 345 -6.26 2.90 -3.99
C SER A 345 -6.68 2.20 -5.30
N SER A 346 -5.79 2.19 -6.28
CA SER A 346 -5.98 1.46 -7.55
C SER A 346 -5.56 -0.01 -7.42
N LEU A 347 -6.06 -0.70 -6.38
CA LEU A 347 -5.71 -2.09 -6.11
C LEU A 347 -6.37 -3.04 -7.10
N GLN A 348 -5.61 -3.98 -7.62
CA GLN A 348 -6.13 -5.10 -8.41
C GLN A 348 -5.86 -6.41 -7.67
N SER A 349 -6.90 -7.21 -7.53
CA SER A 349 -6.86 -8.52 -6.86
C SER A 349 -7.20 -9.63 -7.84
N PHE A 350 -6.48 -10.76 -7.72
CA PHE A 350 -6.62 -11.94 -8.55
C PHE A 350 -6.67 -13.17 -7.64
N ASP A 351 -7.77 -13.90 -7.68
CA ASP A 351 -7.93 -15.15 -6.94
C ASP A 351 -7.66 -16.34 -7.86
N ARG A 352 -6.95 -17.35 -7.35
CA ARG A 352 -6.76 -18.61 -8.04
C ARG A 352 -6.52 -19.79 -7.10
N ASP A 353 -6.87 -20.98 -7.57
CA ASP A 353 -6.54 -22.23 -6.88
C ASP A 353 -5.07 -22.60 -7.07
N ILE A 354 -4.50 -23.26 -6.06
CA ILE A 354 -3.15 -23.80 -6.02
C ILE A 354 -3.19 -25.28 -6.37
N SER A 355 -2.25 -25.71 -7.20
CA SER A 355 -2.02 -27.13 -7.49
C SER A 355 -0.66 -27.59 -6.98
N SER A 356 -0.57 -28.87 -6.60
CA SER A 356 0.69 -29.48 -6.16
C SER A 356 1.77 -29.40 -7.24
N GLY A 357 2.96 -28.97 -6.86
CA GLY A 357 4.08 -28.76 -7.77
C GLY A 357 4.14 -27.40 -8.43
N GLU A 358 3.11 -26.55 -8.28
CA GLU A 358 3.15 -25.19 -8.81
C GLU A 358 4.14 -24.30 -8.07
N ILE A 359 4.70 -23.34 -8.81
CA ILE A 359 5.66 -22.36 -8.32
C ILE A 359 5.10 -20.98 -8.62
N LEU A 360 5.04 -20.12 -7.60
CA LEU A 360 4.74 -18.71 -7.70
C LEU A 360 6.04 -17.92 -7.56
N LEU A 361 6.32 -17.00 -8.49
CA LEU A 361 7.48 -16.12 -8.46
C LEU A 361 7.03 -14.67 -8.53
N MET A 362 7.53 -13.86 -7.59
CA MET A 362 7.41 -12.41 -7.53
C MET A 362 8.80 -11.80 -7.68
N CYS A 363 8.91 -10.66 -8.34
CA CYS A 363 10.19 -9.97 -8.50
C CYS A 363 10.01 -8.45 -8.56
N SER A 364 11.08 -7.70 -8.24
CA SER A 364 11.13 -6.25 -8.43
C SER A 364 11.44 -5.88 -9.90
N ASP A 365 11.31 -4.61 -10.23
CA ASP A 365 11.50 -4.09 -11.59
C ASP A 365 12.96 -4.18 -12.05
N GLY A 366 13.95 -4.09 -11.13
CA GLY A 366 15.35 -4.30 -11.46
C GLY A 366 15.63 -5.65 -12.12
N ILE A 367 14.86 -6.70 -11.75
CA ILE A 367 14.91 -7.99 -12.45
C ILE A 367 14.38 -7.85 -13.88
N LEU A 368 13.18 -7.31 -14.06
CA LEU A 368 12.55 -7.19 -15.38
C LEU A 368 13.36 -6.31 -16.32
N ASP A 369 13.87 -5.21 -15.82
CA ASP A 369 14.56 -4.17 -16.58
C ASP A 369 16.02 -4.52 -16.92
N SER A 370 16.53 -5.62 -16.35
CA SER A 370 17.88 -6.11 -16.63
C SER A 370 18.09 -6.50 -18.10
N ASN A 371 17.06 -7.08 -18.74
CA ASN A 371 17.15 -7.52 -20.12
C ASN A 371 16.57 -6.45 -21.08
N VAL A 372 17.45 -5.74 -21.78
CA VAL A 372 17.10 -4.68 -22.73
C VAL A 372 16.78 -5.19 -24.15
N GLU A 373 17.07 -6.45 -24.46
CA GLU A 373 16.87 -7.02 -25.77
C GLU A 373 15.40 -7.36 -26.04
N TYR A 374 14.66 -7.72 -25.01
CA TYR A 374 13.23 -8.02 -25.11
C TYR A 374 12.39 -6.75 -25.08
N LYS A 375 11.61 -6.49 -26.13
CA LYS A 375 10.61 -5.41 -26.13
C LYS A 375 9.58 -5.58 -25.03
N ASN A 376 9.18 -6.82 -24.77
CA ASN A 376 8.33 -7.19 -23.64
C ASN A 376 9.21 -7.83 -22.57
N LYS A 377 9.61 -7.04 -21.61
CA LYS A 377 10.54 -7.39 -20.53
C LYS A 377 10.09 -8.59 -19.67
N GLU A 378 8.80 -8.90 -19.67
CA GLU A 378 8.25 -10.01 -18.89
C GLU A 378 8.52 -11.37 -19.52
N LEU A 379 8.74 -11.41 -20.82
CA LEU A 379 8.88 -12.68 -21.55
C LEU A 379 10.18 -13.40 -21.22
N TRP A 380 11.26 -12.69 -20.94
CA TRP A 380 12.51 -13.36 -20.63
C TRP A 380 12.44 -14.14 -19.30
N VAL A 381 11.81 -13.58 -18.25
CA VAL A 381 11.59 -14.30 -16.99
C VAL A 381 10.67 -15.51 -17.21
N LYS A 382 9.61 -15.33 -18.03
CA LYS A 382 8.72 -16.43 -18.38
C LYS A 382 9.47 -17.58 -19.05
N TYR A 383 10.28 -17.31 -20.07
CA TYR A 383 11.02 -18.32 -20.81
C TYR A 383 12.09 -18.97 -19.92
N LEU A 384 12.81 -18.18 -19.14
CA LEU A 384 13.75 -18.74 -18.16
C LEU A 384 13.04 -19.70 -17.19
N LEU A 385 11.88 -19.34 -16.67
CA LEU A 385 11.11 -20.22 -15.79
C LEU A 385 10.64 -21.49 -16.51
N GLU A 386 10.28 -21.43 -17.78
CA GLU A 386 9.91 -22.63 -18.56
C GLU A 386 11.06 -23.65 -18.61
N ASP A 387 12.30 -23.18 -18.72
CA ASP A 387 13.51 -24.02 -18.84
C ASP A 387 14.06 -24.52 -17.49
N ILE A 388 13.69 -23.88 -16.37
CA ILE A 388 14.15 -24.30 -15.04
C ILE A 388 13.51 -25.63 -14.64
N GLU A 389 14.31 -26.66 -14.41
CA GLU A 389 13.85 -27.99 -13.97
C GLU A 389 13.95 -28.20 -12.45
N THR A 390 14.75 -27.39 -11.74
CA THR A 390 14.95 -27.57 -10.29
C THR A 390 13.68 -27.29 -9.49
N ASN A 391 13.52 -28.03 -8.41
CA ASN A 391 12.40 -27.89 -7.48
C ASN A 391 12.77 -27.11 -6.20
N ASN A 392 14.01 -26.67 -6.08
CA ASN A 392 14.49 -25.94 -4.91
C ASN A 392 14.22 -24.43 -5.10
N THR A 393 13.37 -23.86 -4.26
CA THR A 393 12.92 -22.45 -4.35
C THR A 393 14.08 -21.47 -4.27
N LYS A 394 15.05 -21.71 -3.37
CA LYS A 394 16.24 -20.85 -3.26
C LYS A 394 17.08 -20.88 -4.53
N LYS A 395 17.31 -22.08 -5.09
CA LYS A 395 18.05 -22.22 -6.35
C LYS A 395 17.34 -21.56 -7.52
N ILE A 396 16.00 -21.61 -7.58
CA ILE A 396 15.22 -20.92 -8.60
C ILE A 396 15.41 -19.40 -8.48
N ALA A 397 15.29 -18.87 -7.27
CA ALA A 397 15.49 -17.44 -7.00
C ALA A 397 16.93 -17.01 -7.38
N ASP A 398 17.94 -17.80 -7.02
CA ASP A 398 19.34 -17.54 -7.38
C ASP A 398 19.58 -17.58 -8.90
N LEU A 399 18.96 -18.51 -9.62
CA LEU A 399 19.08 -18.60 -11.07
C LEU A 399 18.47 -17.37 -11.76
N VAL A 400 17.28 -16.96 -11.35
CA VAL A 400 16.63 -15.76 -11.93
C VAL A 400 17.45 -14.51 -11.63
N LEU A 401 17.97 -14.36 -10.41
CA LEU A 401 18.81 -13.22 -10.04
C LEU A 401 20.12 -13.19 -10.82
N ASN A 402 20.81 -14.33 -10.94
CA ASN A 402 22.07 -14.43 -11.67
C ASN A 402 21.88 -14.11 -13.17
N GLU A 403 20.83 -14.65 -13.79
CA GLU A 403 20.49 -14.32 -15.18
C GLU A 403 20.20 -12.83 -15.36
N ALA A 404 19.52 -12.19 -14.39
CA ALA A 404 19.30 -10.75 -14.42
C ALA A 404 20.62 -9.95 -14.34
N ILE A 405 21.55 -10.38 -13.49
CA ILE A 405 22.88 -9.76 -13.39
C ILE A 405 23.69 -9.97 -14.69
N ASP A 406 23.64 -11.16 -15.28
CA ASP A 406 24.33 -11.47 -16.53
C ASP A 406 23.76 -10.65 -17.69
N ASN A 407 22.44 -10.49 -17.79
CA ASN A 407 21.77 -9.57 -18.73
C ASN A 407 22.22 -8.11 -18.54
N GLY A 408 22.56 -7.70 -17.33
CA GLY A 408 23.15 -6.41 -16.99
C GLY A 408 24.65 -6.31 -17.21
N TYR A 409 25.26 -7.30 -17.93
CA TYR A 409 26.73 -7.37 -18.14
C TYR A 409 27.52 -7.48 -16.82
N GLY A 410 27.01 -8.23 -15.87
CA GLY A 410 27.62 -8.43 -14.55
C GLY A 410 27.42 -7.26 -13.58
N THR A 411 26.49 -6.35 -13.87
CA THR A 411 26.17 -5.19 -13.01
C THR A 411 24.68 -5.11 -12.73
N ALA A 412 24.31 -4.90 -11.47
CA ALA A 412 22.94 -4.57 -11.09
C ALA A 412 22.70 -3.07 -11.29
N LYS A 413 21.87 -2.71 -12.29
CA LYS A 413 21.52 -1.32 -12.59
C LYS A 413 20.52 -0.73 -11.59
N ASP A 414 19.75 -1.59 -10.96
CA ASP A 414 18.81 -1.27 -9.90
C ASP A 414 18.84 -2.34 -8.81
N ASP A 415 18.13 -2.12 -7.70
CA ASP A 415 17.92 -3.14 -6.68
C ASP A 415 17.12 -4.30 -7.28
N MET A 416 17.50 -5.52 -6.98
CA MET A 416 16.93 -6.72 -7.57
C MET A 416 16.50 -7.69 -6.48
N SER A 417 15.23 -8.05 -6.47
CA SER A 417 14.66 -9.00 -5.53
C SER A 417 13.79 -10.02 -6.22
N VAL A 418 13.94 -11.28 -5.82
CA VAL A 418 13.15 -12.42 -6.31
C VAL A 418 12.65 -13.23 -5.12
N VAL A 419 11.36 -13.55 -5.13
CA VAL A 419 10.70 -14.40 -4.13
C VAL A 419 10.00 -15.54 -4.85
N VAL A 420 10.25 -16.77 -4.39
CA VAL A 420 9.71 -17.99 -4.97
C VAL A 420 8.99 -18.80 -3.91
N CYS A 421 7.71 -19.09 -4.15
CA CYS A 421 6.92 -20.01 -3.34
C CYS A 421 6.61 -21.27 -4.15
N LYS A 422 6.82 -22.45 -3.57
CA LYS A 422 6.45 -23.73 -4.17
C LYS A 422 5.46 -24.47 -3.28
N PHE A 423 4.42 -24.99 -3.90
CA PHE A 423 3.33 -25.71 -3.23
C PHE A 423 3.45 -27.23 -3.48
N LEU A 424 3.28 -28.01 -2.44
CA LEU A 424 3.28 -29.47 -2.50
C LEU A 424 2.13 -30.01 -1.64
N ASP A 425 1.56 -31.13 -2.05
CA ASP A 425 0.58 -31.83 -1.21
C ASP A 425 1.23 -32.18 0.14
N LYS A 426 0.47 -32.00 1.20
CA LYS A 426 0.87 -32.46 2.53
C LYS A 426 0.53 -33.95 2.63
N THR A 427 1.55 -34.76 2.69
CA THR A 427 1.44 -36.24 2.83
C THR A 427 0.99 -36.64 4.22
#